data_18347f83c9958fd504a68544edb7aad1
#
_entry.id   18347f83c9958fd504a68544edb7aad1
#
_cell.length_a   1.000
_cell.length_b   1.000
_cell.length_c   1.000
_cell.angle_alpha   90.00
_cell.angle_beta   90.00
_cell.angle_gamma   90.00
#
_symmetry.space_group_name_H-M   'P 1'
#
loop_
_entity.id
_entity.type
_entity.pdbx_description
1 polymer ?
#
loop_
_entity_poly.entity_id
_entity_poly.type
_entity_poly.pdbx_seq_one_letter_code
_entity_poly.pdbx_strand_id
1 'polypeptide(L)'
;MEIQTQEKNRKKAAGKIGLIIFSAVILSYAVLFFARCITLSKTNIAEELSFEQENSLYQYLKSAYTVENQVLHPLPYSYENPKLNILAEAAILIDVNTGDILYTKNPDRVIPPASMTKLFAMYVVDEEVSAGHLSYDQIIPIPEEALACNMPPHSSLMFLGEGHVVTLEELLLGLSICSGNDAAYALAYTICGTMEAFVERMNQIAADLGLENTHFVESSGYSELNTTTPREMAKFCRIYLTEHPDSLKKFHSVSSFTYPKKHNMAPGDVYGAQDFSQGLPRHITMGITQSNTNPLLGKLAGCDGLKTGYIDESGYNLSLTAQRNGTRFLSVTMQGPGRNSTEGQQGRVKDGLTLMNYAFENFSDFKETGFIKSYFVKSYGTKETGFNIVPAYIPDGFCIPSKDLGENYSKMSVTVNHPVKIKDTVEAGEILGSIDLKYDDKVIVSIPLVADRTTSKSNFIISFTDKLCYNFD
;
A
#
# COMPACT_ATOMS: atom_id res chain seq x y z
N MET A 1 -86.76 -23.82 32.91
CA MET A 1 -86.32 -22.45 33.18
C MET A 1 -84.92 -22.45 33.88
N GLU A 2 -84.66 -23.37 34.75
CA GLU A 2 -83.30 -23.44 35.44
C GLU A 2 -82.15 -23.79 34.51
N ILE A 3 -82.29 -24.69 33.54
CA ILE A 3 -81.19 -25.07 32.60
C ILE A 3 -80.76 -23.87 31.72
N GLN A 4 -81.74 -23.05 31.26
CA GLN A 4 -81.41 -21.87 30.45
C GLN A 4 -80.68 -20.79 31.26
N THR A 5 -80.99 -20.70 32.55
CA THR A 5 -80.35 -19.72 33.47
C THR A 5 -78.95 -20.15 33.80
N GLN A 6 -78.68 -21.44 33.96
CA GLN A 6 -77.31 -21.98 34.17
C GLN A 6 -76.45 -21.80 32.94
N GLU A 7 -76.95 -22.03 31.72
CA GLU A 7 -76.21 -21.87 30.50
C GLU A 7 -75.86 -20.38 30.24
N LYS A 8 -76.77 -19.47 30.53
CA LYS A 8 -76.55 -17.99 30.48
C LYS A 8 -75.50 -17.50 31.47
N ASN A 9 -75.51 -18.09 32.67
CA ASN A 9 -74.50 -17.77 33.71
C ASN A 9 -73.12 -18.32 33.35
N ARG A 10 -73.03 -19.55 32.74
CA ARG A 10 -71.81 -20.11 32.23
C ARG A 10 -71.22 -19.27 31.07
N LYS A 11 -72.02 -18.81 30.14
CA LYS A 11 -71.56 -17.92 29.04
C LYS A 11 -71.10 -16.56 29.58
N LYS A 12 -71.76 -15.97 30.59
CA LYS A 12 -71.31 -14.77 31.28
C LYS A 12 -70.01 -14.99 32.04
N ALA A 13 -69.80 -16.10 32.71
CA ALA A 13 -68.59 -16.42 33.39
C ALA A 13 -67.42 -16.65 32.45
N ALA A 14 -67.64 -17.38 31.37
CA ALA A 14 -66.67 -17.61 30.27
C ALA A 14 -66.24 -16.27 29.63
N GLY A 15 -67.21 -15.37 29.40
CA GLY A 15 -66.91 -14.01 28.86
C GLY A 15 -66.07 -13.17 29.84
N LYS A 16 -66.35 -13.23 31.16
CA LYS A 16 -65.54 -12.55 32.15
C LYS A 16 -64.14 -13.12 32.28
N ILE A 17 -63.98 -14.46 32.23
CA ILE A 17 -62.69 -15.12 32.22
C ILE A 17 -61.90 -14.76 30.94
N GLY A 18 -62.56 -14.75 29.78
CA GLY A 18 -61.93 -14.33 28.51
C GLY A 18 -61.43 -12.88 28.59
N LEU A 19 -62.23 -11.98 29.19
CA LEU A 19 -61.86 -10.58 29.36
C LEU A 19 -60.66 -10.42 30.31
N ILE A 20 -60.62 -11.17 31.40
CA ILE A 20 -59.52 -11.16 32.39
C ILE A 20 -58.23 -11.67 31.70
N ILE A 21 -58.31 -12.78 30.97
CA ILE A 21 -57.14 -13.31 30.20
C ILE A 21 -56.64 -12.34 29.19
N PHE A 22 -57.57 -11.71 28.42
CA PHE A 22 -57.23 -10.71 27.41
C PHE A 22 -56.60 -9.46 28.04
N SER A 23 -57.13 -8.99 29.16
CA SER A 23 -56.53 -7.87 29.90
C SER A 23 -55.15 -8.21 30.48
N ALA A 24 -54.99 -9.43 30.99
CA ALA A 24 -53.66 -9.91 31.47
C ALA A 24 -52.63 -10.02 30.34
N VAL A 25 -53.03 -10.49 29.16
CA VAL A 25 -52.13 -10.53 27.96
C VAL A 25 -51.76 -9.12 27.53
N ILE A 26 -52.71 -8.18 27.47
CA ILE A 26 -52.40 -6.77 27.14
C ILE A 26 -51.44 -6.15 28.14
N LEU A 27 -51.70 -6.35 29.46
CA LEU A 27 -50.86 -5.83 30.48
C LEU A 27 -49.45 -6.40 30.42
N SER A 28 -49.30 -7.70 30.23
CA SER A 28 -48.02 -8.37 30.06
C SER A 28 -47.27 -7.85 28.84
N TYR A 29 -47.98 -7.62 27.72
CA TYR A 29 -47.39 -7.05 26.52
C TYR A 29 -46.96 -5.59 26.74
N ALA A 30 -47.76 -4.80 27.44
CA ALA A 30 -47.40 -3.42 27.79
C ALA A 30 -46.13 -3.35 28.68
N VAL A 31 -46.03 -4.25 29.67
CA VAL A 31 -44.80 -4.36 30.50
C VAL A 31 -43.58 -4.70 29.67
N LEU A 32 -43.69 -5.69 28.76
CA LEU A 32 -42.62 -6.06 27.83
C LEU A 32 -42.24 -4.89 26.89
N PHE A 33 -43.23 -4.19 26.39
CA PHE A 33 -43.03 -2.99 25.53
C PHE A 33 -42.23 -1.91 26.25
N PHE A 34 -42.69 -1.51 27.46
CA PHE A 34 -41.98 -0.49 28.22
C PHE A 34 -40.59 -0.95 28.68
N ALA A 35 -40.44 -2.20 29.10
CA ALA A 35 -39.14 -2.76 29.45
C ALA A 35 -38.17 -2.71 28.27
N ARG A 36 -38.64 -3.09 27.08
CA ARG A 36 -37.83 -3.05 25.85
C ARG A 36 -37.47 -1.64 25.41
N CYS A 37 -38.43 -0.71 25.45
CA CYS A 37 -38.15 0.70 25.18
C CYS A 37 -37.12 1.28 26.14
N ILE A 38 -37.17 0.95 27.44
CA ILE A 38 -36.19 1.39 28.44
C ILE A 38 -34.83 0.78 28.12
N THR A 39 -34.75 -0.50 27.71
CA THR A 39 -33.50 -1.14 27.35
C THR A 39 -32.89 -0.45 26.12
N LEU A 40 -33.68 -0.21 25.07
CA LEU A 40 -33.23 0.45 23.86
C LEU A 40 -32.80 1.91 24.09
N SER A 41 -33.49 2.62 25.01
CA SER A 41 -33.12 4.00 25.35
C SER A 41 -31.82 4.10 26.18
N LYS A 42 -31.47 3.06 26.91
CA LYS A 42 -30.22 3.00 27.70
C LYS A 42 -29.00 2.55 26.93
N THR A 43 -29.19 1.92 25.75
CA THR A 43 -28.09 1.51 24.86
C THR A 43 -27.51 2.67 24.05
N ASN A 44 -27.16 3.77 24.71
CA ASN A 44 -26.58 4.94 24.07
C ASN A 44 -25.07 5.05 24.25
N ILE A 45 -24.42 3.99 24.73
CA ILE A 45 -22.98 4.01 24.95
C ILE A 45 -22.37 3.13 23.85
N ALA A 46 -21.67 3.78 22.91
CA ALA A 46 -20.66 3.08 22.15
C ALA A 46 -19.72 2.42 23.17
N GLU A 47 -19.73 1.10 23.28
CA GLU A 47 -18.61 0.41 23.89
C GLU A 47 -17.40 0.77 23.06
N GLU A 48 -16.46 1.52 23.64
CA GLU A 48 -15.17 1.71 23.03
C GLU A 48 -14.59 0.30 22.79
N LEU A 49 -14.27 0.01 21.54
CA LEU A 49 -13.61 -1.24 21.19
C LEU A 49 -12.30 -1.29 22.00
N SER A 50 -11.98 -2.43 22.60
CA SER A 50 -10.67 -2.60 23.20
C SER A 50 -9.60 -2.46 22.12
N PHE A 51 -8.41 -2.02 22.49
CA PHE A 51 -7.26 -1.87 21.55
C PHE A 51 -7.02 -3.14 20.70
N GLU A 52 -7.25 -4.34 21.28
CA GLU A 52 -7.14 -5.61 20.54
C GLU A 52 -8.25 -5.80 19.52
N GLN A 53 -9.48 -5.38 19.84
CA GLN A 53 -10.62 -5.45 18.92
C GLN A 53 -10.48 -4.44 17.78
N GLU A 54 -10.04 -3.21 18.07
CA GLU A 54 -9.72 -2.20 17.06
C GLU A 54 -8.62 -2.67 16.14
N ASN A 55 -7.56 -3.26 16.68
CA ASN A 55 -6.42 -3.74 15.89
C ASN A 55 -6.81 -4.94 15.02
N SER A 56 -7.58 -5.89 15.55
CA SER A 56 -8.07 -7.06 14.78
C SER A 56 -9.00 -6.62 13.65
N LEU A 57 -9.89 -5.69 13.92
CA LEU A 57 -10.79 -5.12 12.93
C LEU A 57 -10.03 -4.31 11.88
N TYR A 58 -9.05 -3.51 12.30
CA TYR A 58 -8.16 -2.77 11.42
C TYR A 58 -7.40 -3.71 10.47
N GLN A 59 -6.81 -4.79 10.97
CA GLN A 59 -6.11 -5.78 10.12
C GLN A 59 -7.06 -6.48 9.14
N TYR A 60 -8.27 -6.84 9.58
CA TYR A 60 -9.28 -7.43 8.72
C TYR A 60 -9.70 -6.45 7.60
N LEU A 61 -10.00 -5.21 7.96
CA LEU A 61 -10.41 -4.18 7.01
C LEU A 61 -9.25 -3.81 6.07
N LYS A 62 -8.03 -3.71 6.58
CA LYS A 62 -6.83 -3.49 5.78
C LYS A 62 -6.66 -4.60 4.74
N SER A 63 -6.82 -5.87 5.10
CA SER A 63 -6.73 -6.99 4.16
C SER A 63 -7.85 -6.98 3.12
N ALA A 64 -9.08 -6.62 3.51
CA ALA A 64 -10.24 -6.57 2.61
C ALA A 64 -10.17 -5.40 1.61
N TYR A 65 -9.53 -4.28 1.99
CA TYR A 65 -9.44 -3.06 1.16
C TYR A 65 -8.03 -2.78 0.63
N THR A 66 -7.08 -3.70 0.78
CA THR A 66 -5.68 -3.56 0.31
C THR A 66 -5.59 -3.28 -1.20
N VAL A 67 -6.55 -3.77 -1.98
CA VAL A 67 -6.59 -3.56 -3.44
C VAL A 67 -6.81 -2.08 -3.80
N GLU A 68 -7.65 -1.35 -3.07
CA GLU A 68 -7.89 0.09 -3.35
C GLU A 68 -6.68 0.95 -2.97
N ASN A 69 -5.93 0.58 -1.93
CA ASN A 69 -4.72 1.28 -1.50
C ASN A 69 -3.53 1.15 -2.46
N GLN A 70 -3.59 0.24 -3.43
CA GLN A 70 -2.53 0.04 -4.44
C GLN A 70 -2.74 0.85 -5.72
N VAL A 71 -3.90 1.47 -5.91
CA VAL A 71 -4.26 2.17 -7.14
C VAL A 71 -3.67 3.59 -7.13
N LEU A 72 -3.11 4.01 -8.27
CA LEU A 72 -2.81 5.41 -8.53
C LEU A 72 -4.06 6.08 -9.10
N HIS A 73 -4.42 7.24 -8.55
CA HIS A 73 -5.61 7.98 -8.96
C HIS A 73 -5.30 9.48 -9.14
N PRO A 74 -6.09 10.19 -9.96
CA PRO A 74 -5.95 11.64 -10.06
C PRO A 74 -6.29 12.29 -8.72
N LEU A 75 -5.75 13.50 -8.48
CA LEU A 75 -6.14 14.32 -7.32
C LEU A 75 -7.68 14.40 -7.23
N PRO A 76 -8.25 14.30 -6.01
CA PRO A 76 -9.69 14.28 -5.81
C PRO A 76 -10.37 15.64 -6.02
N TYR A 77 -9.64 16.64 -6.48
CA TYR A 77 -10.11 17.97 -6.83
C TYR A 77 -9.52 18.42 -8.17
N SER A 78 -10.13 19.45 -8.78
CA SER A 78 -9.63 19.99 -10.06
C SER A 78 -8.28 20.68 -9.85
N TYR A 79 -7.25 20.15 -10.47
CA TYR A 79 -5.90 20.68 -10.45
C TYR A 79 -5.31 20.64 -11.86
N GLU A 80 -4.79 21.77 -12.35
CA GLU A 80 -4.19 21.82 -13.66
C GLU A 80 -2.79 21.21 -13.62
N ASN A 81 -2.51 20.25 -14.52
CA ASN A 81 -1.18 19.65 -14.65
C ASN A 81 -0.15 20.74 -15.02
N PRO A 82 0.85 21.03 -14.18
CA PRO A 82 1.72 22.17 -14.37
C PRO A 82 2.67 21.96 -15.55
N LYS A 83 3.09 23.05 -16.18
CA LYS A 83 4.10 23.04 -17.24
C LYS A 83 5.50 23.03 -16.61
N LEU A 84 5.99 21.86 -16.22
CA LEU A 84 7.35 21.70 -15.71
C LEU A 84 8.34 21.47 -16.86
N ASN A 85 9.54 22.08 -16.74
CA ASN A 85 10.60 21.90 -17.73
C ASN A 85 11.39 20.61 -17.46
N ILE A 86 10.76 19.46 -17.73
CA ILE A 86 11.32 18.12 -17.59
C ILE A 86 11.98 17.69 -18.89
N LEU A 87 13.24 17.26 -18.82
CA LEU A 87 14.03 16.81 -19.97
C LEU A 87 13.63 15.40 -20.43
N ALA A 88 13.32 14.50 -19.50
CA ALA A 88 12.86 13.15 -19.81
C ALA A 88 11.60 13.19 -20.69
N GLU A 89 11.48 12.25 -21.62
CA GLU A 89 10.34 12.14 -22.55
C GLU A 89 9.05 11.69 -21.86
N ALA A 90 9.19 10.94 -20.77
CA ALA A 90 8.07 10.44 -20.00
C ALA A 90 8.34 10.57 -18.49
N ALA A 91 7.32 10.99 -17.73
CA ALA A 91 7.45 11.18 -16.30
C ALA A 91 6.11 11.07 -15.57
N ILE A 92 6.17 10.69 -14.30
CA ILE A 92 5.07 10.76 -13.35
C ILE A 92 5.62 11.17 -11.99
N LEU A 93 4.81 11.90 -11.22
CA LEU A 93 5.06 12.26 -9.83
C LEU A 93 3.82 11.91 -9.02
N ILE A 94 3.99 11.20 -7.92
CA ILE A 94 2.89 10.76 -7.06
C ILE A 94 3.18 11.06 -5.59
N ASP A 95 2.13 11.16 -4.82
CA ASP A 95 2.17 10.98 -3.38
C ASP A 95 2.17 9.48 -3.06
N VAL A 96 3.12 9.02 -2.25
CA VAL A 96 3.24 7.58 -1.92
C VAL A 96 2.18 7.15 -0.92
N ASN A 97 1.85 8.01 0.04
CA ASN A 97 0.89 7.68 1.09
C ASN A 97 -0.52 7.56 0.51
N THR A 98 -0.93 8.53 -0.30
CA THR A 98 -2.30 8.60 -0.83
C THR A 98 -2.48 7.91 -2.19
N GLY A 99 -1.43 7.80 -3.00
CA GLY A 99 -1.52 7.34 -4.40
C GLY A 99 -1.96 8.42 -5.39
N ASP A 100 -2.11 9.66 -4.94
CA ASP A 100 -2.49 10.80 -5.79
C ASP A 100 -1.42 11.12 -6.84
N ILE A 101 -1.86 11.31 -8.08
CA ILE A 101 -1.00 11.71 -9.19
C ILE A 101 -0.91 13.23 -9.23
N LEU A 102 0.31 13.77 -9.02
CA LEU A 102 0.55 15.21 -8.92
C LEU A 102 1.06 15.82 -10.22
N TYR A 103 1.69 15.03 -11.08
CA TYR A 103 2.20 15.46 -12.39
C TYR A 103 2.33 14.27 -13.33
N THR A 104 2.08 14.52 -14.62
CA THR A 104 2.31 13.52 -15.67
C THR A 104 2.87 14.16 -16.95
N LYS A 105 3.75 13.42 -17.62
CA LYS A 105 4.23 13.65 -18.98
C LYS A 105 4.33 12.29 -19.66
N ASN A 106 3.49 11.99 -20.65
CA ASN A 106 3.46 10.70 -21.36
C ASN A 106 3.56 9.48 -20.40
N PRO A 107 2.73 9.41 -19.34
CA PRO A 107 2.92 8.44 -18.24
C PRO A 107 2.72 6.98 -18.67
N ASP A 108 2.03 6.75 -19.79
CA ASP A 108 1.67 5.42 -20.30
C ASP A 108 2.53 4.99 -21.50
N ARG A 109 3.59 5.76 -21.80
CA ARG A 109 4.55 5.40 -22.85
C ARG A 109 5.35 4.17 -22.42
N VAL A 110 5.33 3.13 -23.25
CA VAL A 110 6.12 1.91 -23.03
C VAL A 110 7.59 2.19 -23.35
N ILE A 111 8.46 1.96 -22.37
CA ILE A 111 9.91 2.23 -22.43
C ILE A 111 10.64 1.11 -21.68
N PRO A 112 11.79 0.63 -22.16
CA PRO A 112 12.60 -0.30 -21.38
C PRO A 112 13.02 0.32 -20.03
N PRO A 113 12.77 -0.36 -18.89
CA PRO A 113 13.15 0.16 -17.57
C PRO A 113 14.66 0.19 -17.34
N ALA A 114 15.43 -0.53 -18.15
CA ALA A 114 16.84 -0.79 -17.89
C ALA A 114 17.03 -1.31 -16.47
N SER A 115 18.07 -0.92 -15.74
CA SER A 115 18.34 -1.39 -14.39
C SER A 115 17.27 -1.05 -13.32
N MET A 116 16.20 -0.32 -13.65
CA MET A 116 15.05 -0.24 -12.73
C MET A 116 14.31 -1.59 -12.60
N THR A 117 14.50 -2.52 -13.57
CA THR A 117 14.10 -3.94 -13.47
C THR A 117 14.52 -4.58 -12.14
N LYS A 118 15.69 -4.22 -11.63
CA LYS A 118 16.24 -4.77 -10.37
C LYS A 118 15.39 -4.48 -9.14
N LEU A 119 14.49 -3.48 -9.19
CA LEU A 119 13.52 -3.25 -8.12
C LEU A 119 12.54 -4.42 -8.00
N PHE A 120 12.12 -5.01 -9.14
CA PHE A 120 11.30 -6.23 -9.12
C PHE A 120 12.09 -7.44 -8.61
N ALA A 121 13.36 -7.57 -8.97
CA ALA A 121 14.21 -8.62 -8.42
C ALA A 121 14.37 -8.48 -6.90
N MET A 122 14.54 -7.26 -6.38
CA MET A 122 14.60 -6.99 -4.94
C MET A 122 13.27 -7.32 -4.25
N TYR A 123 12.14 -6.96 -4.86
CA TYR A 123 10.82 -7.28 -4.33
C TYR A 123 10.62 -8.80 -4.18
N VAL A 124 11.00 -9.61 -5.19
CA VAL A 124 10.96 -11.08 -5.10
C VAL A 124 11.77 -11.59 -3.91
N VAL A 125 12.96 -11.02 -3.68
CA VAL A 125 13.81 -11.40 -2.54
C VAL A 125 13.18 -11.01 -1.21
N ASP A 126 12.66 -9.78 -1.10
CA ASP A 126 12.04 -9.28 0.14
C ASP A 126 10.78 -10.08 0.49
N GLU A 127 10.02 -10.57 -0.51
CA GLU A 127 8.91 -11.51 -0.31
C GLU A 127 9.41 -12.86 0.27
N GLU A 128 10.51 -13.44 -0.27
CA GLU A 128 11.08 -14.68 0.27
C GLU A 128 11.62 -14.54 1.69
N VAL A 129 12.21 -13.38 1.99
CA VAL A 129 12.67 -13.06 3.36
C VAL A 129 11.48 -12.89 4.29
N SER A 130 10.42 -12.19 3.86
CA SER A 130 9.19 -11.98 4.63
C SER A 130 8.45 -13.30 4.90
N ALA A 131 8.48 -14.23 3.95
CA ALA A 131 7.95 -15.58 4.10
C ALA A 131 8.82 -16.49 4.99
N GLY A 132 10.01 -16.05 5.39
CA GLY A 132 10.95 -16.84 6.20
C GLY A 132 11.71 -17.93 5.43
N HIS A 133 11.66 -17.91 4.10
CA HIS A 133 12.39 -18.87 3.25
C HIS A 133 13.87 -18.49 3.11
N LEU A 134 14.19 -17.20 3.20
CA LEU A 134 15.56 -16.68 3.14
C LEU A 134 15.84 -15.79 4.37
N SER A 135 17.13 -15.62 4.67
CA SER A 135 17.60 -14.63 5.65
C SER A 135 18.73 -13.79 5.06
N TYR A 136 18.84 -12.53 5.49
CA TYR A 136 19.83 -11.61 4.95
C TYR A 136 21.28 -12.04 5.19
N ASP A 137 21.55 -12.77 6.26
CA ASP A 137 22.88 -13.31 6.63
C ASP A 137 23.18 -14.66 5.97
N GLN A 138 22.24 -15.24 5.23
CA GLN A 138 22.42 -16.49 4.51
C GLN A 138 23.52 -16.34 3.46
N ILE A 139 24.44 -17.30 3.42
CA ILE A 139 25.47 -17.41 2.37
C ILE A 139 24.80 -17.90 1.08
N ILE A 140 25.01 -17.17 0.01
CA ILE A 140 24.48 -17.45 -1.32
C ILE A 140 25.59 -18.04 -2.21
N PRO A 141 25.37 -19.22 -2.78
CA PRO A 141 26.30 -19.77 -3.76
C PRO A 141 26.32 -18.92 -5.03
N ILE A 142 27.49 -18.67 -5.59
CA ILE A 142 27.64 -17.92 -6.83
C ILE A 142 27.68 -18.91 -7.99
N PRO A 143 26.65 -18.96 -8.85
CA PRO A 143 26.66 -19.82 -10.03
C PRO A 143 27.62 -19.28 -11.10
N GLU A 144 28.05 -20.15 -12.00
CA GLU A 144 28.94 -19.81 -13.13
C GLU A 144 28.40 -18.65 -13.96
N GLU A 145 27.08 -18.61 -14.15
CA GLU A 145 26.36 -17.62 -14.94
C GLU A 145 26.39 -16.23 -14.31
N ALA A 146 26.65 -16.15 -12.99
CA ALA A 146 26.68 -14.88 -12.24
C ALA A 146 28.11 -14.37 -12.02
N LEU A 147 29.14 -15.04 -12.52
CA LEU A 147 30.49 -14.52 -12.42
C LEU A 147 30.65 -13.21 -13.20
N ALA A 148 31.30 -12.21 -12.60
CA ALA A 148 31.49 -10.91 -13.25
C ALA A 148 32.16 -11.02 -14.63
N CYS A 149 33.08 -11.97 -14.81
CA CYS A 149 33.76 -12.22 -16.11
C CYS A 149 32.85 -12.82 -17.19
N ASN A 150 31.71 -13.38 -16.80
CA ASN A 150 30.73 -13.98 -17.73
C ASN A 150 29.57 -13.02 -18.07
N MET A 151 29.51 -11.84 -17.43
CA MET A 151 28.46 -10.87 -17.73
C MET A 151 28.65 -10.25 -19.12
N PRO A 152 27.53 -9.88 -19.79
CA PRO A 152 27.58 -9.18 -21.07
C PRO A 152 28.44 -7.91 -21.02
N PRO A 153 29.05 -7.49 -22.14
CA PRO A 153 29.84 -6.27 -22.23
C PRO A 153 29.07 -5.05 -21.73
N HIS A 154 29.76 -4.13 -21.07
CA HIS A 154 29.18 -2.89 -20.50
C HIS A 154 28.18 -3.11 -19.35
N SER A 155 28.09 -4.32 -18.81
CA SER A 155 27.30 -4.57 -17.60
C SER A 155 27.80 -3.77 -16.41
N SER A 156 26.88 -3.23 -15.60
CA SER A 156 27.20 -2.79 -14.24
C SER A 156 27.45 -4.02 -13.38
N LEU A 157 28.48 -4.00 -12.53
CA LEU A 157 28.93 -5.17 -11.78
C LEU A 157 29.14 -4.83 -10.30
N MET A 158 28.82 -5.77 -9.41
CA MET A 158 29.33 -5.76 -8.06
C MET A 158 30.70 -6.47 -7.95
N PHE A 159 31.13 -7.19 -8.99
CA PHE A 159 32.36 -7.94 -9.13
C PHE A 159 32.35 -9.28 -8.38
N LEU A 160 31.37 -10.12 -8.63
CA LEU A 160 31.31 -11.49 -8.14
C LEU A 160 32.41 -12.34 -8.77
N GLY A 161 33.29 -12.93 -7.94
CA GLY A 161 34.35 -13.83 -8.34
C GLY A 161 34.05 -15.27 -7.98
N GLU A 162 34.75 -16.20 -8.68
CA GLU A 162 34.63 -17.63 -8.40
C GLU A 162 35.03 -17.96 -6.96
N GLY A 163 34.18 -18.75 -6.27
CA GLY A 163 34.41 -19.18 -4.90
C GLY A 163 34.25 -18.12 -3.81
N HIS A 164 33.79 -16.90 -4.18
CA HIS A 164 33.50 -15.90 -3.17
C HIS A 164 32.40 -16.38 -2.19
N VAL A 165 32.55 -16.00 -0.93
CA VAL A 165 31.54 -16.17 0.12
C VAL A 165 30.76 -14.86 0.22
N VAL A 166 29.51 -14.86 -0.21
CA VAL A 166 28.66 -13.68 -0.26
C VAL A 166 27.34 -13.91 0.48
N THR A 167 26.90 -12.94 1.27
CA THR A 167 25.60 -12.98 1.91
C THR A 167 24.49 -12.45 1.01
N LEU A 168 23.24 -12.79 1.31
CA LEU A 168 22.07 -12.22 0.63
C LEU A 168 22.05 -10.69 0.75
N GLU A 169 22.35 -10.15 1.93
CA GLU A 169 22.47 -8.69 2.18
C GLU A 169 23.51 -8.04 1.27
N GLU A 170 24.67 -8.64 1.10
CA GLU A 170 25.72 -8.10 0.22
C GLU A 170 25.29 -8.13 -1.27
N LEU A 171 24.55 -9.15 -1.71
CA LEU A 171 23.97 -9.17 -3.06
C LEU A 171 22.96 -8.05 -3.26
N LEU A 172 22.07 -7.81 -2.29
CA LEU A 172 21.09 -6.72 -2.35
C LEU A 172 21.76 -5.34 -2.34
N LEU A 173 22.84 -5.16 -1.58
CA LEU A 173 23.67 -3.94 -1.63
C LEU A 173 24.33 -3.80 -3.01
N GLY A 174 24.87 -4.87 -3.58
CA GLY A 174 25.40 -4.90 -4.95
C GLY A 174 24.35 -4.51 -6.00
N LEU A 175 23.13 -5.01 -5.85
CA LEU A 175 22.00 -4.69 -6.72
C LEU A 175 21.60 -3.21 -6.65
N SER A 176 21.42 -2.71 -5.43
CA SER A 176 20.92 -1.36 -5.18
C SER A 176 21.97 -0.28 -5.48
N ILE A 177 23.19 -0.44 -5.01
CA ILE A 177 24.24 0.58 -5.06
C ILE A 177 25.02 0.51 -6.37
N CYS A 178 25.59 -0.67 -6.68
CA CYS A 178 26.43 -0.88 -7.84
C CYS A 178 25.61 -1.12 -9.12
N SER A 179 24.32 -1.41 -8.95
CA SER A 179 23.48 -1.87 -10.07
C SER A 179 23.98 -3.16 -10.72
N GLY A 180 24.60 -4.08 -9.93
CA GLY A 180 25.27 -5.28 -10.39
C GLY A 180 24.34 -6.23 -11.17
N ASN A 181 24.66 -6.52 -12.42
CA ASN A 181 23.97 -7.53 -13.21
C ASN A 181 24.31 -8.92 -12.70
N ASP A 182 25.57 -9.13 -12.32
CA ASP A 182 26.08 -10.33 -11.67
C ASP A 182 25.31 -10.66 -10.38
N ALA A 183 25.03 -9.67 -9.53
CA ALA A 183 24.18 -9.85 -8.35
C ALA A 183 22.74 -10.25 -8.72
N ALA A 184 22.15 -9.65 -9.77
CA ALA A 184 20.80 -10.01 -10.22
C ALA A 184 20.72 -11.45 -10.72
N TYR A 185 21.74 -11.90 -11.43
CA TYR A 185 21.87 -13.29 -11.89
C TYR A 185 22.03 -14.25 -10.72
N ALA A 186 22.94 -13.96 -9.78
CA ALA A 186 23.11 -14.79 -8.58
C ALA A 186 21.80 -14.99 -7.81
N LEU A 187 21.03 -13.93 -7.63
CA LEU A 187 19.72 -14.00 -6.95
C LEU A 187 18.72 -14.84 -7.74
N ALA A 188 18.64 -14.66 -9.07
CA ALA A 188 17.71 -15.42 -9.91
C ALA A 188 17.96 -16.95 -9.82
N TYR A 189 19.19 -17.36 -9.95
CA TYR A 189 19.57 -18.78 -9.87
C TYR A 189 19.41 -19.35 -8.44
N THR A 190 19.67 -18.54 -7.41
CA THR A 190 19.50 -19.00 -6.02
C THR A 190 18.06 -19.22 -5.65
N ILE A 191 17.16 -18.31 -6.05
CA ILE A 191 15.75 -18.34 -5.62
C ILE A 191 14.95 -19.34 -6.45
N CYS A 192 15.15 -19.35 -7.77
CA CYS A 192 14.33 -20.16 -8.69
C CYS A 192 15.10 -21.24 -9.44
N GLY A 193 16.41 -21.35 -9.26
CA GLY A 193 17.26 -22.34 -9.92
C GLY A 193 17.64 -22.00 -11.36
N THR A 194 16.83 -21.21 -12.08
CA THR A 194 17.10 -20.75 -13.44
C THR A 194 16.64 -19.30 -13.64
N MET A 195 17.19 -18.63 -14.66
CA MET A 195 16.76 -17.28 -15.05
C MET A 195 15.30 -17.29 -15.52
N GLU A 196 14.90 -18.28 -16.30
CA GLU A 196 13.55 -18.39 -16.86
C GLU A 196 12.50 -18.49 -15.76
N ALA A 197 12.72 -19.34 -14.74
CA ALA A 197 11.79 -19.49 -13.62
C ALA A 197 11.70 -18.20 -12.76
N PHE A 198 12.82 -17.50 -12.61
CA PHE A 198 12.81 -16.23 -11.89
C PHE A 198 12.06 -15.12 -12.66
N VAL A 199 12.27 -15.04 -13.96
CA VAL A 199 11.57 -14.13 -14.87
C VAL A 199 10.06 -14.42 -14.91
N GLU A 200 9.67 -15.69 -14.95
CA GLU A 200 8.26 -16.08 -14.85
C GLU A 200 7.64 -15.56 -13.55
N ARG A 201 8.35 -15.68 -12.44
CA ARG A 201 7.90 -15.12 -11.15
C ARG A 201 7.78 -13.61 -11.16
N MET A 202 8.75 -12.88 -11.75
CA MET A 202 8.66 -11.42 -11.90
C MET A 202 7.45 -11.03 -12.77
N ASN A 203 7.18 -11.75 -13.85
CA ASN A 203 6.03 -11.51 -14.72
C ASN A 203 4.71 -11.86 -14.03
N GLN A 204 4.67 -12.91 -13.19
CA GLN A 204 3.51 -13.23 -12.40
C GLN A 204 3.19 -12.10 -11.40
N ILE A 205 4.20 -11.55 -10.70
CA ILE A 205 4.03 -10.38 -9.83
C ILE A 205 3.50 -9.19 -10.62
N ALA A 206 4.04 -8.90 -11.79
CA ALA A 206 3.55 -7.82 -12.64
C ALA A 206 2.07 -8.01 -13.02
N ALA A 207 1.66 -9.24 -13.35
CA ALA A 207 0.28 -9.59 -13.66
C ALA A 207 -0.65 -9.46 -12.44
N ASP A 208 -0.23 -9.97 -11.28
CA ASP A 208 -1.00 -9.92 -10.02
C ASP A 208 -1.23 -8.47 -9.56
N LEU A 209 -0.25 -7.59 -9.82
CA LEU A 209 -0.33 -6.17 -9.57
C LEU A 209 -1.06 -5.39 -10.67
N GLY A 210 -1.55 -6.06 -11.73
CA GLY A 210 -2.24 -5.43 -12.86
C GLY A 210 -1.38 -4.41 -13.61
N LEU A 211 -0.12 -4.80 -13.93
CA LEU A 211 0.84 -3.99 -14.69
C LEU A 211 0.88 -4.53 -16.14
N GLU A 212 -0.10 -4.15 -16.94
CA GLU A 212 -0.38 -4.75 -18.25
C GLU A 212 0.72 -4.52 -19.31
N ASN A 213 1.50 -3.45 -19.15
CA ASN A 213 2.60 -3.07 -20.06
C ASN A 213 3.98 -3.40 -19.50
N THR A 214 4.03 -4.04 -18.32
CA THR A 214 5.27 -4.45 -17.67
C THR A 214 5.55 -5.91 -17.98
N HIS A 215 6.70 -6.16 -18.62
CA HIS A 215 7.12 -7.50 -18.98
C HIS A 215 8.64 -7.64 -18.90
N PHE A 216 9.12 -8.77 -18.44
CA PHE A 216 10.54 -9.08 -18.27
C PHE A 216 10.94 -10.30 -19.06
N VAL A 217 12.15 -10.28 -19.62
CA VAL A 217 12.82 -11.41 -20.27
C VAL A 217 14.10 -11.81 -19.53
N GLU A 218 14.60 -10.94 -18.62
CA GLU A 218 15.72 -11.23 -17.72
C GLU A 218 15.67 -10.31 -16.48
N SER A 219 16.48 -10.59 -15.44
CA SER A 219 16.34 -9.99 -14.11
C SER A 219 17.11 -8.68 -13.90
N SER A 220 18.01 -8.32 -14.80
CA SER A 220 18.97 -7.22 -14.59
C SER A 220 18.58 -5.90 -15.26
N GLY A 221 17.74 -5.96 -16.32
CA GLY A 221 17.39 -4.82 -17.15
C GLY A 221 18.46 -4.50 -18.20
N TYR A 222 19.27 -5.47 -18.57
CA TYR A 222 20.23 -5.35 -19.66
C TYR A 222 19.53 -5.40 -21.03
N SER A 223 18.45 -6.16 -21.14
CA SER A 223 17.70 -6.35 -22.38
C SER A 223 16.71 -5.19 -22.61
N GLU A 224 16.69 -4.69 -23.85
CA GLU A 224 15.68 -3.72 -24.32
C GLU A 224 14.27 -4.34 -24.44
N LEU A 225 14.17 -5.66 -24.37
CA LEU A 225 12.89 -6.38 -24.41
C LEU A 225 12.15 -6.36 -23.05
N ASN A 226 12.82 -5.99 -21.95
CA ASN A 226 12.11 -5.63 -20.74
C ASN A 226 11.33 -4.35 -20.97
N THR A 227 10.07 -4.32 -20.62
CA THR A 227 9.18 -3.17 -20.84
C THR A 227 8.45 -2.74 -19.58
N THR A 228 8.12 -1.47 -19.49
CA THR A 228 7.21 -0.89 -18.48
C THR A 228 6.74 0.49 -18.94
N THR A 229 5.90 1.15 -18.14
CA THR A 229 5.54 2.57 -18.30
C THR A 229 5.89 3.35 -17.04
N PRO A 230 6.07 4.68 -17.09
CA PRO A 230 6.24 5.49 -15.89
C PRO A 230 5.13 5.26 -14.85
N ARG A 231 3.87 5.14 -15.28
CA ARG A 231 2.74 4.88 -14.40
C ARG A 231 2.83 3.53 -13.68
N GLU A 232 3.11 2.48 -14.42
CA GLU A 232 3.21 1.14 -13.85
C GLU A 232 4.43 0.98 -12.94
N MET A 233 5.56 1.57 -13.33
CA MET A 233 6.75 1.62 -12.47
C MET A 233 6.48 2.43 -11.19
N ALA A 234 5.75 3.53 -11.25
CA ALA A 234 5.37 4.30 -10.06
C ALA A 234 4.39 3.53 -9.16
N LYS A 235 3.40 2.84 -9.75
CA LYS A 235 2.49 1.95 -9.02
C LYS A 235 3.26 0.86 -8.29
N PHE A 236 4.15 0.17 -8.99
CA PHE A 236 5.00 -0.87 -8.41
C PHE A 236 5.90 -0.31 -7.30
N CYS A 237 6.61 0.80 -7.55
CA CYS A 237 7.47 1.42 -6.53
C CYS A 237 6.68 1.83 -5.28
N ARG A 238 5.44 2.35 -5.43
CA ARG A 238 4.57 2.66 -4.30
C ARG A 238 4.28 1.43 -3.45
N ILE A 239 3.90 0.32 -4.10
CA ILE A 239 3.65 -0.96 -3.44
C ILE A 239 4.90 -1.44 -2.70
N TYR A 240 6.04 -1.47 -3.40
CA TYR A 240 7.33 -1.88 -2.82
C TYR A 240 7.69 -1.07 -1.57
N LEU A 241 7.55 0.26 -1.63
CA LEU A 241 7.83 1.15 -0.51
C LEU A 241 6.88 0.95 0.68
N THR A 242 5.64 0.54 0.42
CA THR A 242 4.62 0.32 1.45
C THR A 242 4.79 -1.05 2.12
N GLU A 243 5.09 -2.07 1.35
CA GLU A 243 5.20 -3.46 1.84
C GLU A 243 6.57 -3.75 2.45
N HIS A 244 7.64 -3.15 1.88
CA HIS A 244 9.03 -3.34 2.33
C HIS A 244 9.75 -2.02 2.67
N PRO A 245 9.22 -1.21 3.61
CA PRO A 245 9.76 0.12 3.93
C PRO A 245 11.20 0.09 4.45
N ASP A 246 11.60 -1.00 5.09
CA ASP A 246 12.94 -1.19 5.62
C ASP A 246 14.03 -1.24 4.55
N SER A 247 13.68 -1.64 3.31
CA SER A 247 14.59 -1.74 2.17
C SER A 247 15.22 -0.39 1.81
N LEU A 248 14.50 0.72 2.06
CA LEU A 248 15.06 2.06 1.89
C LEU A 248 16.30 2.27 2.74
N LYS A 249 16.19 2.01 4.04
CA LYS A 249 17.29 2.22 4.98
C LYS A 249 18.40 1.20 4.81
N LYS A 250 18.05 -0.06 4.55
CA LYS A 250 19.03 -1.15 4.44
C LYS A 250 19.83 -1.08 3.14
N PHE A 251 19.21 -0.71 2.03
CA PHE A 251 19.81 -0.84 0.71
C PHE A 251 19.86 0.46 -0.09
N HIS A 252 18.69 1.11 -0.29
CA HIS A 252 18.57 2.20 -1.28
C HIS A 252 19.24 3.50 -0.85
N SER A 253 19.26 3.82 0.44
CA SER A 253 19.89 5.04 0.98
C SER A 253 21.37 4.91 1.25
N VAL A 254 21.96 3.72 1.12
CA VAL A 254 23.39 3.49 1.34
C VAL A 254 24.20 4.16 0.24
N SER A 255 25.13 5.01 0.62
CA SER A 255 25.84 5.90 -0.31
C SER A 255 26.95 5.21 -1.10
N SER A 256 27.57 4.16 -0.55
CA SER A 256 28.64 3.40 -1.20
C SER A 256 28.76 2.00 -0.66
N PHE A 257 29.34 1.12 -1.46
CA PHE A 257 29.56 -0.28 -1.13
C PHE A 257 30.93 -0.73 -1.63
N THR A 258 31.67 -1.46 -0.79
CA THR A 258 32.96 -2.05 -1.16
C THR A 258 32.84 -3.55 -1.23
N TYR A 259 33.16 -4.13 -2.40
CA TYR A 259 33.12 -5.56 -2.64
C TYR A 259 34.20 -5.96 -3.67
N PRO A 260 34.84 -7.16 -3.56
CA PRO A 260 34.81 -8.00 -2.37
C PRO A 260 35.59 -7.39 -1.20
N LYS A 261 35.29 -7.87 0.00
CA LYS A 261 36.10 -7.63 1.21
C LYS A 261 36.92 -8.88 1.53
N LYS A 262 37.83 -8.78 2.49
CA LYS A 262 38.69 -9.89 2.87
C LYS A 262 37.94 -11.18 3.27
N HIS A 263 36.76 -11.05 3.88
CA HIS A 263 35.96 -12.20 4.30
C HIS A 263 35.20 -12.87 3.13
N ASN A 264 35.10 -12.18 1.98
CA ASN A 264 34.46 -12.73 0.79
C ASN A 264 35.38 -13.62 -0.03
N MET A 265 36.68 -13.67 0.29
CA MET A 265 37.67 -14.36 -0.54
C MET A 265 37.41 -15.86 -0.62
N ALA A 266 37.64 -16.44 -1.82
CA ALA A 266 37.67 -17.87 -2.00
C ALA A 266 38.82 -18.50 -1.18
N PRO A 267 38.68 -19.75 -0.72
CA PRO A 267 39.74 -20.46 -0.05
C PRO A 267 41.04 -20.50 -0.90
N GLY A 268 42.12 -19.96 -0.37
CA GLY A 268 43.42 -19.90 -1.06
C GLY A 268 43.70 -18.58 -1.77
N ASP A 269 42.70 -17.72 -1.98
CA ASP A 269 42.91 -16.41 -2.59
C ASP A 269 43.49 -15.42 -1.56
N VAL A 270 44.34 -14.52 -2.04
CA VAL A 270 44.96 -13.48 -1.23
C VAL A 270 44.35 -12.14 -1.61
N TYR A 271 43.69 -11.52 -0.62
CA TYR A 271 43.12 -10.17 -0.79
C TYR A 271 44.23 -9.16 -1.05
N GLY A 272 44.15 -8.41 -2.15
CA GLY A 272 45.17 -7.42 -2.51
C GLY A 272 44.90 -6.73 -3.85
N ALA A 273 45.82 -5.93 -4.28
CA ALA A 273 45.76 -5.27 -5.58
C ALA A 273 45.75 -6.26 -6.73
N GLN A 274 44.93 -6.00 -7.74
CA GLN A 274 44.76 -6.84 -8.92
C GLN A 274 44.69 -5.98 -10.19
N ASP A 275 45.31 -6.45 -11.27
CA ASP A 275 45.27 -5.80 -12.57
C ASP A 275 44.12 -6.35 -13.43
N PHE A 276 43.27 -5.47 -13.95
CA PHE A 276 42.18 -5.80 -14.86
C PHE A 276 42.46 -5.43 -16.34
N SER A 277 43.66 -5.05 -16.66
CA SER A 277 44.03 -4.59 -18.01
C SER A 277 43.83 -5.65 -19.10
N GLN A 278 43.82 -6.93 -18.72
CA GLN A 278 43.57 -8.08 -19.61
C GLN A 278 42.11 -8.58 -19.55
N GLY A 279 41.20 -7.81 -18.96
CA GLY A 279 39.81 -8.19 -18.72
C GLY A 279 39.57 -8.65 -17.28
N LEU A 280 38.31 -8.96 -16.95
CA LEU A 280 37.93 -9.42 -15.61
C LEU A 280 38.36 -10.89 -15.42
N PRO A 281 39.15 -11.20 -14.40
CA PRO A 281 39.50 -12.59 -14.09
C PRO A 281 38.35 -13.31 -13.39
N ARG A 282 38.40 -14.65 -13.36
CA ARG A 282 37.43 -15.44 -12.58
C ARG A 282 37.57 -15.22 -11.08
N HIS A 283 38.79 -15.13 -10.56
CA HIS A 283 39.09 -14.83 -9.16
C HIS A 283 39.33 -13.33 -8.99
N ILE A 284 38.45 -12.67 -8.29
CA ILE A 284 38.53 -11.24 -8.01
C ILE A 284 38.96 -11.05 -6.55
N THR A 285 40.16 -10.52 -6.35
CA THR A 285 40.79 -10.44 -5.02
C THR A 285 40.99 -9.00 -4.52
N MET A 286 40.62 -8.01 -5.33
CA MET A 286 40.74 -6.59 -5.02
C MET A 286 39.39 -5.98 -4.65
N GLY A 287 39.32 -5.34 -3.49
CA GLY A 287 38.12 -4.60 -3.09
C GLY A 287 37.91 -3.34 -3.94
N ILE A 288 36.73 -3.24 -4.53
CA ILE A 288 36.31 -2.12 -5.37
C ILE A 288 35.21 -1.36 -4.64
N THR A 289 35.46 -0.08 -4.33
CA THR A 289 34.46 0.79 -3.72
C THR A 289 33.68 1.51 -4.80
N GLN A 290 32.36 1.33 -4.81
CA GLN A 290 31.45 1.97 -5.75
C GLN A 290 30.47 2.88 -5.01
N SER A 291 30.19 4.04 -5.58
CA SER A 291 29.14 4.95 -5.07
C SER A 291 27.79 4.54 -5.59
N ASN A 292 26.73 4.83 -4.83
CA ASN A 292 25.35 4.63 -5.27
C ASN A 292 25.12 5.42 -6.56
N THR A 293 24.49 4.76 -7.53
CA THR A 293 24.19 5.34 -8.85
C THR A 293 23.13 6.45 -8.81
N ASN A 294 22.36 6.57 -7.72
CA ASN A 294 21.41 7.66 -7.55
C ASN A 294 22.14 9.00 -7.25
N PRO A 295 22.15 9.94 -8.21
CA PRO A 295 22.92 11.19 -8.08
C PRO A 295 22.32 12.19 -7.10
N LEU A 296 21.13 11.93 -6.55
CA LEU A 296 20.39 12.83 -5.66
C LEU A 296 20.52 12.45 -4.18
N LEU A 297 21.08 11.28 -3.86
CA LEU A 297 21.46 10.95 -2.49
C LEU A 297 22.46 11.97 -1.94
N GLY A 298 22.14 12.54 -0.77
CA GLY A 298 22.94 13.60 -0.14
C GLY A 298 22.81 14.99 -0.79
N LYS A 299 22.09 15.14 -1.92
CA LYS A 299 21.85 16.43 -2.59
C LYS A 299 20.41 16.93 -2.45
N LEU A 300 19.45 16.04 -2.51
CA LEU A 300 18.05 16.34 -2.29
C LEU A 300 17.69 16.01 -0.83
N ALA A 301 17.23 17.00 -0.08
CA ALA A 301 16.82 16.79 1.30
C ALA A 301 15.70 15.74 1.40
N GLY A 302 15.89 14.74 2.26
CA GLY A 302 14.96 13.63 2.45
C GLY A 302 15.06 12.51 1.42
N CYS A 303 15.95 12.62 0.42
CA CYS A 303 16.14 11.56 -0.58
C CYS A 303 16.76 10.30 0.05
N ASP A 304 16.12 9.16 -0.17
CA ASP A 304 16.52 7.86 0.38
C ASP A 304 16.39 6.68 -0.63
N GLY A 305 16.12 6.99 -1.90
CA GLY A 305 16.02 5.98 -2.97
C GLY A 305 15.62 6.59 -4.32
N LEU A 306 15.32 5.76 -5.35
CA LEU A 306 15.34 4.30 -5.36
C LEU A 306 16.41 3.77 -6.31
N LYS A 307 16.21 3.92 -7.64
CA LYS A 307 17.03 3.22 -8.64
C LYS A 307 17.16 4.00 -9.93
N THR A 308 18.36 3.98 -10.51
CA THR A 308 18.65 4.45 -11.86
C THR A 308 18.59 3.30 -12.87
N GLY A 309 18.35 3.63 -14.13
CA GLY A 309 18.47 2.71 -15.27
C GLY A 309 19.06 3.41 -16.48
N TYR A 310 19.84 2.70 -17.29
CA TYR A 310 20.36 3.16 -18.58
C TYR A 310 20.68 1.97 -19.46
N ILE A 311 20.17 2.00 -20.65
CA ILE A 311 20.65 1.33 -21.87
C ILE A 311 20.47 2.33 -23.01
N ASP A 312 21.11 2.10 -24.14
CA ASP A 312 21.07 3.05 -25.28
C ASP A 312 19.63 3.25 -25.80
N GLU A 313 18.81 2.21 -25.79
CA GLU A 313 17.42 2.21 -26.25
C GLU A 313 16.47 2.97 -25.31
N SER A 314 16.75 3.00 -24.02
CA SER A 314 15.89 3.63 -23.03
C SER A 314 16.34 5.03 -22.59
N GLY A 315 17.59 5.41 -22.88
CA GLY A 315 18.15 6.63 -22.30
C GLY A 315 18.29 6.56 -20.77
N TYR A 316 18.30 7.72 -20.11
CA TYR A 316 18.55 7.84 -18.67
C TYR A 316 17.26 7.82 -17.87
N ASN A 317 17.00 6.73 -17.16
CA ASN A 317 15.83 6.50 -16.30
C ASN A 317 16.16 6.70 -14.82
N LEU A 318 15.18 7.15 -14.04
CA LEU A 318 15.29 7.29 -12.57
C LEU A 318 13.93 7.09 -11.89
N SER A 319 13.86 6.17 -10.95
CA SER A 319 12.86 6.17 -9.88
C SER A 319 13.47 6.86 -8.67
N LEU A 320 12.84 7.90 -8.16
CA LEU A 320 13.35 8.77 -7.10
C LEU A 320 12.30 8.95 -6.02
N THR A 321 12.67 8.73 -4.75
CA THR A 321 11.79 9.02 -3.61
C THR A 321 12.51 9.88 -2.58
N ALA A 322 11.70 10.72 -1.92
CA ALA A 322 12.14 11.55 -0.81
C ALA A 322 11.01 11.73 0.19
N GLN A 323 11.35 11.84 1.48
CA GLN A 323 10.39 12.09 2.55
C GLN A 323 10.77 13.34 3.35
N ARG A 324 9.77 14.21 3.62
CA ARG A 324 9.91 15.38 4.50
C ARG A 324 8.65 15.51 5.36
N ASN A 325 8.83 15.71 6.67
CA ASN A 325 7.73 15.93 7.61
C ASN A 325 6.61 14.85 7.53
N GLY A 326 6.99 13.61 7.19
CA GLY A 326 6.06 12.49 7.07
C GLY A 326 5.37 12.35 5.71
N THR A 327 5.44 13.35 4.83
CA THR A 327 4.98 13.25 3.43
C THR A 327 6.08 12.67 2.56
N ARG A 328 5.75 11.61 1.80
CA ARG A 328 6.66 10.95 0.88
C ARG A 328 6.18 11.08 -0.56
N PHE A 329 7.04 11.60 -1.42
CA PHE A 329 6.80 11.65 -2.86
C PHE A 329 7.70 10.67 -3.61
N LEU A 330 7.19 10.22 -4.74
CA LEU A 330 7.90 9.37 -5.70
C LEU A 330 7.76 9.98 -7.10
N SER A 331 8.88 10.11 -7.80
CA SER A 331 8.87 10.43 -9.22
C SER A 331 9.55 9.32 -10.02
N VAL A 332 9.00 9.03 -11.19
CA VAL A 332 9.62 8.18 -12.20
C VAL A 332 9.81 9.01 -13.46
N THR A 333 11.06 9.12 -13.90
CA THR A 333 11.43 9.76 -15.17
C THR A 333 12.08 8.72 -16.07
N MET A 334 11.65 8.67 -17.33
CA MET A 334 12.12 7.69 -18.31
C MET A 334 12.46 8.38 -19.63
N GLN A 335 13.41 7.80 -20.35
CA GLN A 335 13.92 8.30 -21.61
C GLN A 335 14.50 9.73 -21.48
N GLY A 336 15.29 9.94 -20.42
CA GLY A 336 16.08 11.18 -20.27
C GLY A 336 17.20 11.24 -21.29
N PRO A 337 17.48 12.45 -21.86
CA PRO A 337 18.54 12.65 -22.85
C PRO A 337 19.93 12.67 -22.21
N GLY A 338 20.96 12.42 -23.02
CA GLY A 338 22.38 12.57 -22.65
C GLY A 338 23.25 11.88 -23.67
N ARG A 339 24.32 12.54 -24.14
CA ARG A 339 25.30 11.98 -25.08
C ARG A 339 26.36 11.13 -24.39
N ASN A 340 26.43 11.24 -23.05
CA ASN A 340 27.37 10.53 -22.21
C ASN A 340 26.83 10.47 -20.77
N SER A 341 27.47 9.66 -19.91
CA SER A 341 27.08 9.46 -18.53
C SER A 341 26.97 10.77 -17.71
N THR A 342 27.87 11.73 -17.94
CA THR A 342 27.86 13.01 -17.21
C THR A 342 26.61 13.84 -17.55
N GLU A 343 26.29 13.99 -18.84
CA GLU A 343 25.10 14.72 -19.28
C GLU A 343 23.81 14.02 -18.80
N GLY A 344 23.75 12.69 -18.92
CA GLY A 344 22.61 11.92 -18.44
C GLY A 344 22.39 12.04 -16.94
N GLN A 345 23.46 12.02 -16.14
CA GLN A 345 23.36 12.24 -14.68
C GLN A 345 22.90 13.69 -14.36
N GLN A 346 23.39 14.68 -15.10
CA GLN A 346 22.93 16.07 -14.93
C GLN A 346 21.42 16.20 -15.29
N GLY A 347 20.96 15.50 -16.33
CA GLY A 347 19.55 15.43 -16.68
C GLY A 347 18.69 14.84 -15.56
N ARG A 348 19.09 13.68 -15.01
CA ARG A 348 18.40 13.06 -13.85
C ARG A 348 18.33 14.01 -12.65
N VAL A 349 19.44 14.70 -12.34
CA VAL A 349 19.49 15.65 -11.22
C VAL A 349 18.50 16.80 -11.47
N LYS A 350 18.52 17.38 -12.67
CA LYS A 350 17.61 18.49 -13.02
C LYS A 350 16.15 18.07 -12.91
N ASP A 351 15.79 16.97 -13.54
CA ASP A 351 14.39 16.51 -13.56
C ASP A 351 13.92 16.10 -12.17
N GLY A 352 14.75 15.34 -11.43
CA GLY A 352 14.44 14.93 -10.07
C GLY A 352 14.26 16.10 -9.10
N LEU A 353 15.16 17.11 -9.16
CA LEU A 353 15.01 18.34 -8.35
C LEU A 353 13.75 19.13 -8.76
N THR A 354 13.47 19.25 -10.05
CA THR A 354 12.31 19.97 -10.54
C THR A 354 11.01 19.33 -10.02
N LEU A 355 10.87 18.01 -10.14
CA LEU A 355 9.67 17.30 -9.70
C LEU A 355 9.54 17.31 -8.16
N MET A 356 10.61 17.01 -7.43
CA MET A 356 10.55 16.94 -5.97
C MET A 356 10.38 18.32 -5.31
N ASN A 357 11.03 19.37 -5.83
CA ASN A 357 10.80 20.71 -5.31
C ASN A 357 9.37 21.16 -5.58
N TYR A 358 8.86 20.93 -6.80
CA TYR A 358 7.45 21.19 -7.10
C TYR A 358 6.52 20.46 -6.13
N ALA A 359 6.77 19.18 -5.85
CA ALA A 359 5.96 18.39 -4.93
C ALA A 359 5.97 19.03 -3.52
N PHE A 360 7.15 19.20 -2.93
CA PHE A 360 7.27 19.69 -1.54
C PHE A 360 6.91 21.18 -1.37
N GLU A 361 6.92 21.97 -2.44
CA GLU A 361 6.50 23.38 -2.41
C GLU A 361 4.99 23.55 -2.54
N ASN A 362 4.28 22.57 -3.13
CA ASN A 362 2.86 22.70 -3.43
C ASN A 362 1.95 21.72 -2.72
N PHE A 363 2.49 20.63 -2.16
CA PHE A 363 1.68 19.57 -1.56
C PHE A 363 2.23 19.13 -0.20
N SER A 364 1.32 18.71 0.65
CA SER A 364 1.62 18.02 1.91
C SER A 364 0.45 17.10 2.24
N ASP A 365 0.73 16.00 2.97
CA ASP A 365 -0.34 15.13 3.44
C ASP A 365 -1.19 15.86 4.48
N PHE A 366 -2.48 15.82 4.28
CA PHE A 366 -3.42 16.16 5.33
C PHE A 366 -3.55 14.96 6.28
N LYS A 367 -3.22 15.16 7.55
CA LYS A 367 -3.29 14.13 8.59
C LYS A 367 -4.22 14.58 9.71
N GLU A 368 -5.52 14.40 9.53
CA GLU A 368 -6.53 14.64 10.54
C GLU A 368 -7.24 13.31 10.84
N THR A 369 -7.09 12.81 12.06
CA THR A 369 -7.65 11.52 12.48
C THR A 369 -8.76 11.63 13.51
N GLY A 370 -9.04 12.80 14.03
CA GLY A 370 -10.01 13.02 15.10
C GLY A 370 -11.46 12.65 14.76
N PHE A 371 -11.78 12.51 13.47
CA PHE A 371 -13.08 12.06 12.97
C PHE A 371 -13.15 10.55 12.67
N ILE A 372 -12.02 9.83 12.72
CA ILE A 372 -11.95 8.40 12.47
C ILE A 372 -12.26 7.65 13.76
N LYS A 373 -13.53 7.36 13.98
CA LYS A 373 -14.02 6.64 15.16
C LYS A 373 -15.21 5.76 14.81
N SER A 374 -15.57 4.87 15.73
CA SER A 374 -16.77 4.07 15.62
C SER A 374 -18.02 4.86 16.01
N TYR A 375 -19.15 4.52 15.39
CA TYR A 375 -20.46 5.11 15.67
C TYR A 375 -21.45 3.99 16.00
N PHE A 376 -22.21 4.18 17.07
CA PHE A 376 -23.21 3.19 17.47
C PHE A 376 -24.51 3.38 16.69
N VAL A 377 -25.07 2.26 16.19
CA VAL A 377 -26.35 2.20 15.50
C VAL A 377 -27.31 1.29 16.26
N LYS A 378 -28.47 1.82 16.65
CA LYS A 378 -29.51 1.01 17.29
C LYS A 378 -30.14 0.05 16.27
N SER A 379 -30.33 -1.20 16.66
CA SER A 379 -30.96 -2.21 15.83
C SER A 379 -32.27 -2.70 16.42
N TYR A 380 -33.32 -2.65 15.61
CA TYR A 380 -34.68 -3.03 16.00
C TYR A 380 -35.10 -4.28 15.23
N GLY A 381 -35.73 -5.24 15.92
CA GLY A 381 -36.14 -6.51 15.33
C GLY A 381 -35.03 -7.54 15.29
N THR A 382 -33.91 -7.28 15.91
CA THR A 382 -32.74 -8.15 16.02
C THR A 382 -32.55 -8.62 17.46
N LYS A 383 -31.73 -9.67 17.65
CA LYS A 383 -31.38 -10.16 19.00
C LYS A 383 -30.50 -9.14 19.71
N GLU A 384 -29.59 -8.56 18.97
CA GLU A 384 -28.71 -7.48 19.39
C GLU A 384 -29.50 -6.17 19.47
N THR A 385 -29.22 -5.32 20.45
CA THR A 385 -29.88 -4.00 20.57
C THR A 385 -29.21 -2.91 19.75
N GLY A 386 -28.09 -3.22 19.17
CA GLY A 386 -27.28 -2.35 18.31
C GLY A 386 -25.96 -2.99 17.94
N PHE A 387 -25.19 -2.27 17.14
CA PHE A 387 -23.87 -2.65 16.65
C PHE A 387 -23.09 -1.36 16.36
N ASN A 388 -21.78 -1.47 16.17
CA ASN A 388 -20.98 -0.33 15.73
C ASN A 388 -20.82 -0.35 14.21
N ILE A 389 -20.78 0.83 13.64
CA ILE A 389 -20.23 1.04 12.31
C ILE A 389 -18.86 1.68 12.44
N VAL A 390 -17.94 1.21 11.63
CA VAL A 390 -16.53 1.60 11.68
C VAL A 390 -16.07 1.99 10.28
N PRO A 391 -15.06 2.87 10.17
CA PRO A 391 -14.46 3.17 8.87
C PRO A 391 -13.93 1.90 8.22
N ALA A 392 -14.24 1.70 6.94
CA ALA A 392 -13.79 0.54 6.17
C ALA A 392 -12.26 0.50 6.01
N TYR A 393 -11.64 1.68 6.02
CA TYR A 393 -10.19 1.84 6.06
C TYR A 393 -9.84 3.17 6.72
N ILE A 394 -8.61 3.29 7.20
CA ILE A 394 -8.06 4.54 7.72
C ILE A 394 -7.06 5.03 6.69
N PRO A 395 -7.32 6.15 5.99
CA PRO A 395 -6.34 6.69 5.05
C PRO A 395 -5.11 7.17 5.83
N ASP A 396 -3.92 6.86 5.28
CA ASP A 396 -2.64 7.28 5.87
C ASP A 396 -2.41 8.81 5.76
N GLY A 397 -3.24 9.49 4.97
CA GLY A 397 -3.26 10.93 4.77
C GLY A 397 -3.96 11.33 3.49
N PHE A 398 -4.03 12.62 3.25
CA PHE A 398 -4.58 13.21 2.03
C PHE A 398 -3.59 14.22 1.48
N CYS A 399 -3.38 14.21 0.17
CA CYS A 399 -2.54 15.20 -0.49
C CYS A 399 -3.37 16.44 -0.83
N ILE A 400 -3.00 17.59 -0.28
CA ILE A 400 -3.66 18.88 -0.54
C ILE A 400 -2.62 19.94 -0.94
N PRO A 401 -3.00 20.97 -1.73
CA PRO A 401 -2.10 22.07 -2.07
C PRO A 401 -1.59 22.79 -0.84
N SER A 402 -0.27 22.78 -0.60
CA SER A 402 0.34 23.34 0.62
C SER A 402 0.25 24.87 0.74
N LYS A 403 0.17 25.59 -0.38
CA LYS A 403 -0.03 27.06 -0.41
C LYS A 403 -1.25 27.50 0.36
N ASP A 404 -2.15 26.60 0.55
CA ASP A 404 -3.46 26.83 1.10
C ASP A 404 -3.61 26.31 2.54
N LEU A 405 -2.59 25.67 3.14
CA LEU A 405 -2.69 25.06 4.48
C LEU A 405 -3.09 26.06 5.57
N GLY A 406 -2.72 27.35 5.49
CA GLY A 406 -3.11 28.38 6.45
C GLY A 406 -4.56 28.86 6.29
N GLU A 407 -5.00 29.12 5.06
CA GLU A 407 -6.34 29.63 4.74
C GLU A 407 -7.32 28.50 4.42
N ASN A 408 -6.86 27.35 4.00
CA ASN A 408 -7.69 26.23 3.54
C ASN A 408 -8.03 25.19 4.59
N TYR A 409 -7.39 25.20 5.77
CA TYR A 409 -7.95 24.46 6.92
C TYR A 409 -9.40 24.89 7.18
N SER A 410 -9.72 26.17 6.94
CA SER A 410 -11.11 26.69 7.05
C SER A 410 -12.04 26.19 5.95
N LYS A 411 -11.50 25.70 4.82
CA LYS A 411 -12.28 25.12 3.71
C LYS A 411 -12.42 23.60 3.82
N MET A 412 -11.65 22.96 4.70
CA MET A 412 -11.78 21.54 4.99
C MET A 412 -12.93 21.32 5.96
N SER A 413 -13.82 20.42 5.66
CA SER A 413 -14.87 19.99 6.56
C SER A 413 -15.06 18.48 6.49
N VAL A 414 -15.49 17.89 7.61
CA VAL A 414 -15.82 16.46 7.70
C VAL A 414 -17.31 16.34 7.98
N THR A 415 -17.99 15.53 7.16
CA THR A 415 -19.40 15.19 7.39
C THR A 415 -19.49 13.69 7.62
N VAL A 416 -20.12 13.29 8.72
CA VAL A 416 -20.38 11.88 9.01
C VAL A 416 -21.83 11.57 8.71
N ASN A 417 -22.08 10.69 7.76
CA ASN A 417 -23.40 10.29 7.30
C ASN A 417 -23.65 8.85 7.73
N HIS A 418 -24.55 8.64 8.68
CA HIS A 418 -24.93 7.27 9.06
C HIS A 418 -26.32 7.23 9.68
N PRO A 419 -27.03 6.09 9.61
CA PRO A 419 -28.28 5.92 10.32
C PRO A 419 -28.04 5.89 11.83
N VAL A 420 -28.88 6.54 12.59
CA VAL A 420 -28.85 6.43 14.07
C VAL A 420 -29.49 5.13 14.53
N LYS A 421 -30.42 4.61 13.72
CA LYS A 421 -31.21 3.40 13.99
C LYS A 421 -31.65 2.69 12.71
N ILE A 422 -31.77 1.37 12.75
CA ILE A 422 -32.24 0.52 11.64
C ILE A 422 -33.30 -0.49 12.10
N LYS A 423 -34.09 -1.02 11.15
CA LYS A 423 -35.16 -2.01 11.40
C LYS A 423 -34.84 -3.44 11.01
N ASP A 424 -33.75 -3.65 10.30
CA ASP A 424 -33.40 -4.94 9.71
C ASP A 424 -32.07 -5.48 10.25
N THR A 425 -31.80 -6.75 9.95
CA THR A 425 -30.51 -7.35 10.19
C THR A 425 -29.48 -6.76 9.23
N VAL A 426 -28.24 -6.72 9.67
CA VAL A 426 -27.06 -6.34 8.85
C VAL A 426 -26.06 -7.46 8.83
N GLU A 427 -25.23 -7.47 7.80
CA GLU A 427 -24.08 -8.35 7.70
C GLU A 427 -22.79 -7.58 8.07
N ALA A 428 -21.84 -8.29 8.67
CA ALA A 428 -20.52 -7.71 8.93
C ALA A 428 -19.89 -7.22 7.61
N GLY A 429 -19.39 -5.99 7.58
CA GLY A 429 -18.86 -5.36 6.38
C GLY A 429 -19.89 -4.67 5.48
N GLU A 430 -21.20 -4.75 5.80
CA GLU A 430 -22.25 -4.01 5.06
C GLU A 430 -22.04 -2.50 5.21
N ILE A 431 -22.04 -1.77 4.08
CA ILE A 431 -21.88 -0.31 4.05
C ILE A 431 -23.20 0.34 4.49
N LEU A 432 -23.15 1.10 5.56
CA LEU A 432 -24.29 1.78 6.16
C LEU A 432 -24.14 3.30 6.25
N GLY A 433 -23.02 3.84 5.82
CA GLY A 433 -22.76 5.26 5.86
C GLY A 433 -21.43 5.64 5.27
N SER A 434 -21.02 6.90 5.50
CA SER A 434 -19.74 7.42 5.06
C SER A 434 -19.20 8.50 6.02
N ILE A 435 -17.88 8.63 6.04
CA ILE A 435 -17.18 9.83 6.49
C ILE A 435 -16.72 10.56 5.25
N ASP A 436 -17.29 11.72 4.97
CA ASP A 436 -16.95 12.52 3.80
C ASP A 436 -16.02 13.66 4.21
N LEU A 437 -14.79 13.63 3.70
CA LEU A 437 -13.88 14.75 3.74
C LEU A 437 -14.21 15.67 2.56
N LYS A 438 -14.47 16.93 2.86
CA LYS A 438 -14.82 17.94 1.86
C LYS A 438 -13.77 19.05 1.84
N TYR A 439 -13.51 19.55 0.64
CA TYR A 439 -12.75 20.75 0.40
C TYR A 439 -13.62 21.73 -0.40
N ASP A 440 -13.87 22.92 0.14
CA ASP A 440 -14.73 23.93 -0.48
C ASP A 440 -16.11 23.34 -0.88
N ASP A 441 -16.74 22.61 0.06
CA ASP A 441 -18.01 21.88 -0.06
C ASP A 441 -18.04 20.70 -1.05
N LYS A 442 -16.95 20.43 -1.76
CA LYS A 442 -16.81 19.24 -2.63
C LYS A 442 -16.27 18.07 -1.83
N VAL A 443 -16.92 16.92 -1.94
CA VAL A 443 -16.39 15.66 -1.38
C VAL A 443 -15.13 15.30 -2.15
N ILE A 444 -14.00 15.22 -1.46
CA ILE A 444 -12.71 14.84 -2.01
C ILE A 444 -12.35 13.38 -1.67
N VAL A 445 -12.80 12.91 -0.50
CA VAL A 445 -12.69 11.51 -0.09
C VAL A 445 -13.96 11.13 0.63
N SER A 446 -14.47 9.92 0.36
CA SER A 446 -15.59 9.31 1.08
C SER A 446 -15.12 7.96 1.62
N ILE A 447 -15.03 7.85 2.95
CA ILE A 447 -14.64 6.63 3.64
C ILE A 447 -15.92 5.89 4.01
N PRO A 448 -16.18 4.68 3.48
CA PRO A 448 -17.34 3.90 3.85
C PRO A 448 -17.34 3.56 5.35
N LEU A 449 -18.50 3.66 5.98
CA LEU A 449 -18.75 3.14 7.32
C LEU A 449 -19.45 1.78 7.19
N VAL A 450 -18.84 0.75 7.74
CA VAL A 450 -19.29 -0.64 7.64
C VAL A 450 -19.68 -1.21 8.99
N ALA A 451 -20.63 -2.14 9.00
CA ALA A 451 -21.03 -2.84 10.22
C ALA A 451 -19.88 -3.71 10.77
N ASP A 452 -19.60 -3.61 12.07
CA ASP A 452 -18.55 -4.37 12.75
C ASP A 452 -18.92 -5.85 12.96
N ARG A 453 -20.21 -6.19 12.85
CA ARG A 453 -20.72 -7.54 13.07
C ARG A 453 -22.02 -7.82 12.33
N THR A 454 -22.30 -9.10 12.12
CA THR A 454 -23.60 -9.56 11.65
C THR A 454 -24.60 -9.56 12.80
N THR A 455 -25.81 -9.02 12.59
CA THR A 455 -26.91 -9.07 13.54
C THR A 455 -27.90 -10.18 13.19
N SER A 456 -28.52 -10.78 14.22
CA SER A 456 -29.42 -11.92 14.06
C SER A 456 -30.87 -11.52 14.27
N LYS A 457 -31.77 -12.09 13.48
CA LYS A 457 -33.21 -11.84 13.58
C LYS A 457 -33.74 -12.26 14.95
N SER A 458 -34.54 -11.43 15.60
CA SER A 458 -35.20 -11.77 16.87
C SER A 458 -36.45 -12.61 16.65
N ASN A 459 -37.06 -13.10 17.74
CA ASN A 459 -38.35 -13.77 17.64
C ASN A 459 -39.48 -12.79 17.27
N PHE A 460 -40.60 -13.33 16.82
CA PHE A 460 -41.73 -12.53 16.32
C PHE A 460 -42.23 -11.47 17.33
N ILE A 461 -42.32 -11.83 18.62
CA ILE A 461 -42.84 -10.94 19.66
C ILE A 461 -41.89 -9.73 19.86
N ILE A 462 -40.58 -9.98 19.98
CA ILE A 462 -39.58 -8.93 20.13
C ILE A 462 -39.53 -8.09 18.87
N SER A 463 -39.52 -8.71 17.68
CA SER A 463 -39.51 -8.00 16.39
C SER A 463 -40.72 -7.08 16.23
N PHE A 464 -41.92 -7.55 16.62
CA PHE A 464 -43.10 -6.70 16.59
C PHE A 464 -43.05 -5.54 17.58
N THR A 465 -42.60 -5.84 18.80
CA THR A 465 -42.42 -4.82 19.86
C THR A 465 -41.40 -3.76 19.44
N ASP A 466 -40.27 -4.17 18.88
CA ASP A 466 -39.21 -3.28 18.42
C ASP A 466 -39.66 -2.39 17.26
N LYS A 467 -40.47 -2.92 16.33
CA LYS A 467 -41.07 -2.11 15.24
C LYS A 467 -41.98 -1.01 15.75
N LEU A 468 -42.68 -1.24 16.86
CA LEU A 468 -43.44 -0.19 17.54
C LEU A 468 -42.52 0.82 18.22
N CYS A 469 -41.52 0.35 19.00
CA CYS A 469 -40.57 1.24 19.69
C CYS A 469 -39.80 2.12 18.69
N TYR A 470 -39.45 1.63 17.52
CA TYR A 470 -38.77 2.41 16.47
C TYR A 470 -39.49 3.71 16.09
N ASN A 471 -40.81 3.70 16.13
CA ASN A 471 -41.60 4.86 15.75
C ASN A 471 -41.71 5.88 16.88
N PHE A 472 -41.36 5.53 18.12
CA PHE A 472 -41.42 6.36 19.30
C PHE A 472 -40.04 6.87 19.78
N ASP A 473 -38.93 6.27 19.30
CA ASP A 473 -37.53 6.67 19.55
C ASP A 473 -37.02 7.56 18.40
#